data_b38ef225458d58bf2285cfdb33d5faf7
#
_entry.id   b38ef225458d58bf2285cfdb33d5faf7
#
_cell.length_a   1.000
_cell.length_b   1.000
_cell.length_c   1.000
_cell.angle_alpha   90.00
_cell.angle_beta   90.00
_cell.angle_gamma   90.00
#
_symmetry.space_group_name_H-M   'P 1'
#
loop_
_entity.id
_entity.type
_entity.pdbx_description
1 polymer ?
#
loop_
_entity_poly.entity_id
_entity_poly.type
_entity_poly.pdbx_seq_one_letter_code
_entity_poly.pdbx_strand_id
1 'polypeptide(L)'
;MTMTLTSLILALWAYAAPARETLTAARWWDLGHRIVARLADLRLTQHTRDAVRDILDGQSMADASVWADNIKNYRHDADALHYVNIPLRATAYVPSRQCPNGRCIIAAIERDRQVLADPKASRDDRAEALRFLIHFMGDLHQPLHDANNNDRGGNQRLVTFLGHDTNLHKVWDGELIDSSGVDQESYFAFLRGRMDSIDLPALERGTVVDWAMEGHRIAVEDAYGRIPRGGHIGRAYVAANRPVIDRQLIAAGVRLAKVLNEALAGYRPR
;
A
#
# COMPACT_ATOMS: atom_id res chain seq x y z
N MET A 1 14.05 49.75 67.29
CA MET A 1 12.97 48.97 66.67
C MET A 1 13.19 48.93 65.18
N THR A 2 13.84 47.94 64.70
CA THR A 2 14.21 47.72 63.28
C THR A 2 13.35 46.57 62.75
N MET A 3 12.41 46.85 61.84
CA MET A 3 11.59 45.86 61.13
C MET A 3 12.35 45.40 59.89
N THR A 4 12.70 44.15 59.84
CA THR A 4 13.21 43.46 58.66
C THR A 4 12.06 42.95 57.81
N LEU A 5 11.97 43.47 56.54
CA LEU A 5 11.07 42.95 55.49
C LEU A 5 11.72 41.69 54.88
N THR A 6 11.03 40.58 55.01
CA THR A 6 11.39 39.32 54.33
C THR A 6 10.67 39.26 52.98
N SER A 7 11.38 39.36 51.89
CA SER A 7 10.84 39.25 50.52
C SER A 7 10.64 37.75 50.17
N LEU A 8 9.41 37.35 49.93
CA LEU A 8 9.06 36.03 49.42
C LEU A 8 9.20 36.02 47.87
N ILE A 9 10.18 35.26 47.38
CA ILE A 9 10.34 35.01 45.94
C ILE A 9 9.49 33.79 45.58
N LEU A 10 8.37 34.02 44.88
CA LEU A 10 7.57 32.94 44.24
C LEU A 10 8.27 32.52 42.94
N ALA A 11 8.88 31.34 42.93
CA ALA A 11 9.37 30.71 41.73
C ALA A 11 8.18 30.10 40.93
N LEU A 12 7.81 30.75 39.81
CA LEU A 12 6.88 30.20 38.82
C LEU A 12 7.61 29.11 38.01
N TRP A 13 7.29 27.88 38.30
CA TRP A 13 7.66 26.75 37.43
C TRP A 13 6.74 26.77 36.21
N ALA A 14 7.26 27.21 35.07
CA ALA A 14 6.58 27.05 33.80
C ALA A 14 6.65 25.57 33.40
N TYR A 15 5.53 24.87 33.53
CA TYR A 15 5.36 23.55 32.92
C TYR A 15 5.39 23.72 31.40
N ALA A 16 6.52 23.42 30.77
CA ALA A 16 6.59 23.23 29.34
C ALA A 16 5.74 22.01 28.99
N ALA A 17 4.60 22.22 28.34
CA ALA A 17 3.85 21.12 27.76
C ALA A 17 4.76 20.37 26.77
N PRO A 18 4.79 19.02 26.79
CA PRO A 18 5.57 18.27 25.81
C PRO A 18 5.09 18.69 24.42
N ALA A 19 6.05 19.05 23.56
CA ALA A 19 5.80 19.29 22.15
C ALA A 19 5.02 18.07 21.64
N ARG A 20 3.79 18.29 21.14
CA ARG A 20 3.11 17.28 20.36
C ARG A 20 4.02 16.98 19.18
N GLU A 21 4.68 15.82 19.21
CA GLU A 21 5.20 15.24 17.99
C GLU A 21 4.07 15.26 16.98
N THR A 22 4.21 16.06 15.95
CA THR A 22 3.35 15.97 14.79
C THR A 22 3.61 14.59 14.22
N LEU A 23 2.71 13.65 14.52
CA LEU A 23 2.61 12.39 13.82
C LEU A 23 2.54 12.78 12.34
N THR A 24 3.65 12.65 11.63
CA THR A 24 3.65 12.74 10.18
C THR A 24 2.66 11.73 9.71
N ALA A 25 1.56 12.20 9.08
CA ALA A 25 0.50 11.36 8.58
C ALA A 25 1.13 10.19 7.82
N ALA A 26 0.93 8.98 8.36
CA ALA A 26 1.38 7.77 7.71
C ALA A 26 0.61 7.67 6.39
N ARG A 27 1.31 7.88 5.28
CA ARG A 27 0.71 7.78 3.95
C ARG A 27 0.39 6.32 3.66
N TRP A 28 -0.57 6.01 2.78
CA TRP A 28 -0.78 4.65 2.23
C TRP A 28 0.54 3.99 1.86
N TRP A 29 1.45 4.80 1.41
CA TRP A 29 2.81 4.41 1.10
C TRP A 29 3.43 3.55 2.21
N ASP A 30 3.30 3.92 3.47
CA ASP A 30 3.81 3.13 4.59
C ASP A 30 2.71 2.29 5.23
N LEU A 31 1.59 2.89 5.59
CA LEU A 31 0.52 2.23 6.35
C LEU A 31 -0.16 1.11 5.55
N GLY A 32 -0.56 1.39 4.31
CA GLY A 32 -1.24 0.42 3.44
C GLY A 32 -0.35 -0.79 3.15
N HIS A 33 0.92 -0.55 2.74
CA HIS A 33 1.87 -1.61 2.46
C HIS A 33 2.17 -2.48 3.69
N ARG A 34 2.35 -1.86 4.87
CA ARG A 34 2.55 -2.59 6.13
C ARG A 34 1.35 -3.45 6.50
N ILE A 35 0.14 -2.94 6.32
CA ILE A 35 -1.10 -3.68 6.57
C ILE A 35 -1.22 -4.86 5.61
N VAL A 36 -1.01 -4.65 4.30
CA VAL A 36 -1.05 -5.73 3.30
C VAL A 36 -0.06 -6.84 3.65
N ALA A 37 1.17 -6.49 3.98
CA ALA A 37 2.19 -7.45 4.38
C ALA A 37 1.81 -8.23 5.65
N ARG A 38 1.23 -7.58 6.65
CA ARG A 38 0.75 -8.23 7.89
C ARG A 38 -0.44 -9.14 7.65
N LEU A 39 -1.39 -8.74 6.80
CA LEU A 39 -2.54 -9.58 6.42
C LEU A 39 -2.07 -10.82 5.65
N ALA A 40 -1.07 -10.67 4.78
CA ALA A 40 -0.46 -11.78 4.06
C ALA A 40 0.24 -12.76 5.02
N ASP A 41 1.01 -12.24 5.99
CA ASP A 41 1.73 -13.06 6.96
C ASP A 41 0.81 -14.01 7.74
N LEU A 42 -0.43 -13.59 8.05
CA LEU A 42 -1.44 -14.45 8.69
C LEU A 42 -1.78 -15.71 7.87
N ARG A 43 -1.55 -15.68 6.56
CA ARG A 43 -1.98 -16.72 5.61
C ARG A 43 -0.81 -17.50 4.99
N LEU A 44 0.41 -17.16 5.34
CA LEU A 44 1.57 -17.94 4.91
C LEU A 44 1.54 -19.34 5.54
N THR A 45 1.92 -20.36 4.77
CA THR A 45 2.26 -21.66 5.35
C THR A 45 3.48 -21.51 6.25
N GLN A 46 3.68 -22.45 7.20
CA GLN A 46 4.87 -22.41 8.05
C GLN A 46 6.16 -22.43 7.22
N HIS A 47 6.20 -23.30 6.20
CA HIS A 47 7.32 -23.39 5.26
C HIS A 47 7.62 -22.04 4.58
N THR A 48 6.59 -21.36 4.06
CA THR A 48 6.75 -20.07 3.40
C THR A 48 7.19 -18.99 4.38
N ARG A 49 6.68 -18.99 5.62
CA ARG A 49 7.07 -18.07 6.68
C ARG A 49 8.56 -18.22 7.03
N ASP A 50 9.04 -19.46 7.14
CA ASP A 50 10.45 -19.74 7.41
C ASP A 50 11.33 -19.32 6.22
N ALA A 51 10.87 -19.56 4.98
CA ALA A 51 11.55 -19.11 3.77
C ALA A 51 11.66 -17.57 3.69
N VAL A 52 10.56 -16.86 3.94
CA VAL A 52 10.53 -15.38 3.96
C VAL A 52 11.49 -14.84 5.02
N ARG A 53 11.48 -15.42 6.23
CA ARG A 53 12.40 -15.02 7.31
C ARG A 53 13.86 -15.23 6.93
N ASP A 54 14.19 -16.35 6.29
CA ASP A 54 15.55 -16.65 5.83
C ASP A 54 15.98 -15.68 4.73
N ILE A 55 15.13 -15.43 3.72
CA ILE A 55 15.45 -14.54 2.59
C ILE A 55 15.63 -13.08 3.07
N LEU A 56 14.81 -12.62 4.03
CA LEU A 56 14.84 -11.25 4.54
C LEU A 56 15.81 -11.06 5.72
N ASP A 57 16.66 -12.05 6.06
CA ASP A 57 17.54 -11.99 7.23
C ASP A 57 16.84 -11.62 8.55
N GLY A 58 15.62 -12.15 8.73
CA GLY A 58 14.81 -11.89 9.92
C GLY A 58 14.03 -10.56 9.90
N GLN A 59 14.21 -9.71 8.89
CA GLN A 59 13.38 -8.52 8.72
C GLN A 59 11.91 -8.92 8.54
N SER A 60 10.97 -8.17 9.17
CA SER A 60 9.55 -8.43 8.98
C SER A 60 9.09 -8.08 7.56
N MET A 61 8.04 -8.78 7.06
CA MET A 61 7.41 -8.41 5.79
C MET A 61 6.86 -6.97 5.82
N ALA A 62 6.36 -6.53 6.97
CA ALA A 62 5.86 -5.17 7.15
C ALA A 62 6.96 -4.12 6.99
N ASP A 63 8.17 -4.37 7.48
CA ASP A 63 9.30 -3.45 7.28
C ASP A 63 9.87 -3.54 5.85
N ALA A 64 9.87 -4.73 5.28
CA ALA A 64 10.29 -4.94 3.90
C ALA A 64 9.34 -4.27 2.88
N SER A 65 8.04 -4.15 3.22
CA SER A 65 7.01 -3.66 2.31
C SER A 65 7.18 -2.21 1.85
N VAL A 66 7.90 -1.39 2.59
CA VAL A 66 8.14 0.03 2.25
C VAL A 66 9.52 0.26 1.60
N TRP A 67 10.31 -0.80 1.45
CA TRP A 67 11.67 -0.69 0.91
C TRP A 67 11.70 -0.15 -0.52
N ALA A 68 10.81 -0.58 -1.40
CA ALA A 68 10.79 -0.16 -2.80
C ALA A 68 10.57 1.35 -2.96
N ASP A 69 9.72 1.96 -2.14
CA ASP A 69 9.54 3.40 -2.11
C ASP A 69 10.75 4.15 -1.55
N ASN A 70 11.41 3.59 -0.54
CA ASN A 70 12.59 4.19 0.07
C ASN A 70 13.78 4.28 -0.91
N ILE A 71 13.86 3.37 -1.89
CA ILE A 71 14.94 3.36 -2.88
C ILE A 71 14.64 4.16 -4.15
N LYS A 72 13.44 4.72 -4.33
CA LYS A 72 13.05 5.47 -5.55
C LYS A 72 14.05 6.56 -5.94
N ASN A 73 14.65 7.24 -4.97
CA ASN A 73 15.63 8.28 -5.24
C ASN A 73 16.96 7.76 -5.83
N TYR A 74 17.18 6.45 -5.79
CA TYR A 74 18.42 5.80 -6.25
C TYR A 74 18.18 4.79 -7.37
N ARG A 75 16.94 4.31 -7.54
CA ARG A 75 16.54 3.25 -8.47
C ARG A 75 15.44 3.74 -9.42
N HIS A 76 15.71 4.82 -10.18
CA HIS A 76 14.78 5.35 -11.19
C HIS A 76 14.40 4.35 -12.28
N ASP A 77 15.18 3.29 -12.46
CA ASP A 77 14.85 2.16 -13.32
C ASP A 77 13.61 1.39 -12.83
N ALA A 78 13.30 1.46 -11.52
CA ALA A 78 12.15 0.81 -10.92
C ALA A 78 10.86 1.67 -10.94
N ASP A 79 10.93 2.98 -11.19
CA ASP A 79 9.77 3.88 -11.10
C ASP A 79 8.55 3.39 -11.90
N ALA A 80 8.77 2.91 -13.13
CA ALA A 80 7.71 2.42 -13.99
C ALA A 80 7.13 1.06 -13.55
N LEU A 81 7.75 0.38 -12.59
CA LEU A 81 7.35 -0.95 -12.12
C LEU A 81 6.25 -0.88 -11.04
N HIS A 82 5.95 0.30 -10.52
CA HIS A 82 4.94 0.53 -9.48
C HIS A 82 3.51 0.63 -10.02
N TYR A 83 3.32 0.71 -11.34
CA TYR A 83 2.00 0.92 -11.93
C TYR A 83 1.90 0.31 -13.33
N VAL A 84 0.67 0.27 -13.86
CA VAL A 84 0.37 0.02 -15.27
C VAL A 84 -0.61 1.07 -15.79
N ASN A 85 -0.27 1.72 -16.90
CA ASN A 85 -1.09 2.78 -17.49
C ASN A 85 -2.19 2.21 -18.38
N ILE A 86 -3.28 1.70 -17.81
CA ILE A 86 -4.44 1.24 -18.56
C ILE A 86 -5.38 2.42 -18.77
N PRO A 87 -5.67 2.85 -20.03
CA PRO A 87 -6.59 3.95 -20.29
C PRO A 87 -7.98 3.67 -19.71
N LEU A 88 -8.67 4.65 -19.11
CA LEU A 88 -9.99 4.45 -18.49
C LEU A 88 -11.03 3.81 -19.43
N ARG A 89 -10.90 4.01 -20.75
CA ARG A 89 -11.81 3.44 -21.75
C ARG A 89 -11.44 2.02 -22.17
N ALA A 90 -10.31 1.49 -21.69
CA ALA A 90 -9.88 0.15 -22.07
C ALA A 90 -10.75 -0.90 -21.38
N THR A 91 -11.14 -1.92 -22.14
CA THR A 91 -11.91 -3.07 -21.64
C THR A 91 -11.04 -4.30 -21.39
N ALA A 92 -9.75 -4.22 -21.77
CA ALA A 92 -8.78 -5.29 -21.60
C ALA A 92 -7.36 -4.71 -21.51
N TYR A 93 -6.50 -5.43 -20.80
CA TYR A 93 -5.07 -5.18 -20.78
C TYR A 93 -4.41 -5.72 -22.06
N VAL A 94 -3.62 -4.88 -22.74
CA VAL A 94 -2.85 -5.24 -23.93
C VAL A 94 -1.37 -4.98 -23.64
N PRO A 95 -0.55 -6.02 -23.37
CA PRO A 95 0.84 -5.86 -22.92
C PRO A 95 1.69 -4.96 -23.82
N SER A 96 1.57 -5.09 -25.14
CA SER A 96 2.35 -4.28 -26.09
C SER A 96 2.05 -2.77 -26.03
N ARG A 97 0.91 -2.38 -25.46
CA ARG A 97 0.49 -0.97 -25.33
C ARG A 97 0.72 -0.42 -23.94
N GLN A 98 0.36 -1.19 -22.88
CA GLN A 98 0.37 -0.70 -21.50
C GLN A 98 1.62 -1.13 -20.72
N CYS A 99 2.39 -2.11 -21.24
CA CYS A 99 3.59 -2.62 -20.59
C CYS A 99 4.75 -2.81 -21.59
N PRO A 100 5.15 -1.77 -22.32
CA PRO A 100 6.20 -1.90 -23.32
C PRO A 100 7.51 -2.37 -22.66
N ASN A 101 8.16 -3.34 -23.29
CA ASN A 101 9.39 -3.96 -22.79
C ASN A 101 9.28 -4.60 -21.39
N GLY A 102 8.06 -4.97 -20.95
CA GLY A 102 7.84 -5.53 -19.62
C GLY A 102 8.05 -4.53 -18.48
N ARG A 103 7.99 -3.23 -18.75
CA ARG A 103 8.20 -2.17 -17.76
C ARG A 103 6.86 -1.68 -17.19
N CYS A 104 6.22 -2.52 -16.39
CA CYS A 104 5.01 -2.21 -15.62
C CYS A 104 4.88 -3.18 -14.45
N ILE A 105 3.99 -2.87 -13.53
CA ILE A 105 3.75 -3.64 -12.31
C ILE A 105 3.37 -5.10 -12.57
N ILE A 106 2.55 -5.37 -13.59
CA ILE A 106 2.11 -6.74 -13.93
C ILE A 106 3.32 -7.62 -14.29
N ALA A 107 4.19 -7.11 -15.17
CA ALA A 107 5.39 -7.86 -15.59
C ALA A 107 6.42 -7.94 -14.45
N ALA A 108 6.51 -6.93 -13.59
CA ALA A 108 7.40 -6.94 -12.44
C ALA A 108 7.00 -8.03 -11.43
N ILE A 109 5.73 -8.11 -11.06
CA ILE A 109 5.21 -9.16 -10.15
C ILE A 109 5.49 -10.55 -10.72
N GLU A 110 5.23 -10.78 -12.02
CA GLU A 110 5.47 -12.09 -12.64
C GLU A 110 6.96 -12.46 -12.69
N ARG A 111 7.83 -11.50 -12.99
CA ARG A 111 9.28 -11.69 -12.95
C ARG A 111 9.77 -12.03 -11.55
N ASP A 112 9.36 -11.25 -10.56
CA ASP A 112 9.83 -11.41 -9.19
C ASP A 112 9.32 -12.73 -8.58
N ARG A 113 8.10 -13.16 -8.93
CA ARG A 113 7.57 -14.50 -8.62
C ARG A 113 8.45 -15.61 -9.22
N GLN A 114 8.89 -15.44 -10.46
CA GLN A 114 9.76 -16.41 -11.13
C GLN A 114 11.15 -16.47 -10.47
N VAL A 115 11.74 -15.33 -10.09
CA VAL A 115 13.02 -15.28 -9.36
C VAL A 115 12.92 -16.01 -8.03
N LEU A 116 11.83 -15.84 -7.30
CA LEU A 116 11.62 -16.54 -6.02
C LEU A 116 11.49 -18.05 -6.20
N ALA A 117 10.87 -18.50 -7.30
CA ALA A 117 10.69 -19.92 -7.61
C ALA A 117 11.94 -20.59 -8.22
N ASP A 118 12.88 -19.82 -8.77
CA ASP A 118 14.08 -20.36 -9.44
C ASP A 118 15.07 -20.92 -8.41
N PRO A 119 15.35 -22.25 -8.38
CA PRO A 119 16.31 -22.83 -7.45
C PRO A 119 17.74 -22.31 -7.65
N LYS A 120 18.05 -21.70 -8.79
CA LYS A 120 19.38 -21.15 -9.14
C LYS A 120 19.53 -19.68 -8.79
N ALA A 121 18.46 -18.97 -8.48
CA ALA A 121 18.54 -17.56 -8.14
C ALA A 121 19.44 -17.34 -6.92
N SER A 122 20.24 -16.28 -6.95
CA SER A 122 21.07 -15.91 -5.81
C SER A 122 20.22 -15.48 -4.62
N ARG A 123 20.84 -15.44 -3.43
CA ARG A 123 20.16 -14.93 -2.23
C ARG A 123 19.77 -13.46 -2.38
N ASP A 124 20.67 -12.67 -2.94
CA ASP A 124 20.47 -11.23 -3.13
C ASP A 124 19.35 -10.96 -4.13
N ASP A 125 19.32 -11.68 -5.27
CA ASP A 125 18.23 -11.58 -6.24
C ASP A 125 16.88 -11.95 -5.61
N ARG A 126 16.83 -13.02 -4.81
CA ARG A 126 15.60 -13.39 -4.10
C ARG A 126 15.18 -12.36 -3.05
N ALA A 127 16.14 -11.78 -2.32
CA ALA A 127 15.85 -10.76 -1.32
C ALA A 127 15.30 -9.48 -1.97
N GLU A 128 15.86 -9.07 -3.12
CA GLU A 128 15.35 -7.94 -3.90
C GLU A 128 13.96 -8.27 -4.46
N ALA A 129 13.81 -9.41 -5.13
CA ALA A 129 12.52 -9.84 -5.71
C ALA A 129 11.42 -9.97 -4.64
N LEU A 130 11.74 -10.48 -3.45
CA LEU A 130 10.77 -10.60 -2.36
C LEU A 130 10.32 -9.22 -1.86
N ARG A 131 11.24 -8.27 -1.66
CA ARG A 131 10.90 -6.91 -1.25
C ARG A 131 10.03 -6.21 -2.29
N PHE A 132 10.37 -6.30 -3.57
CA PHE A 132 9.56 -5.77 -4.65
C PHE A 132 8.19 -6.44 -4.71
N LEU A 133 8.11 -7.76 -4.65
CA LEU A 133 6.84 -8.48 -4.72
C LEU A 133 5.90 -8.11 -3.57
N ILE A 134 6.41 -8.01 -2.33
CA ILE A 134 5.63 -7.57 -1.17
C ILE A 134 5.05 -6.16 -1.42
N HIS A 135 5.85 -5.24 -1.94
CA HIS A 135 5.45 -3.88 -2.22
C HIS A 135 4.46 -3.80 -3.39
N PHE A 136 4.82 -4.38 -4.55
CA PHE A 136 4.01 -4.29 -5.76
C PHE A 136 2.64 -4.96 -5.62
N MET A 137 2.50 -5.96 -4.77
CA MET A 137 1.17 -6.52 -4.48
C MET A 137 0.27 -5.52 -3.74
N GLY A 138 0.84 -4.59 -2.97
CA GLY A 138 0.13 -3.46 -2.41
C GLY A 138 -0.27 -2.46 -3.49
N ASP A 139 0.69 -2.02 -4.30
CA ASP A 139 0.48 -1.08 -5.40
C ASP A 139 -0.58 -1.55 -6.41
N LEU A 140 -0.53 -2.82 -6.82
CA LEU A 140 -1.50 -3.43 -7.74
C LEU A 140 -2.95 -3.37 -7.22
N HIS A 141 -3.15 -3.19 -5.94
CA HIS A 141 -4.48 -3.09 -5.33
C HIS A 141 -4.87 -1.64 -4.98
N GLN A 142 -4.03 -0.67 -5.36
CA GLN A 142 -4.39 0.75 -5.37
C GLN A 142 -4.93 1.08 -6.77
N PRO A 143 -6.22 1.34 -6.94
CA PRO A 143 -6.87 1.40 -8.25
C PRO A 143 -6.26 2.39 -9.24
N LEU A 144 -5.66 3.49 -8.76
CA LEU A 144 -5.05 4.49 -9.62
C LEU A 144 -3.65 4.10 -10.11
N HIS A 145 -3.07 3.02 -9.58
CA HIS A 145 -1.87 2.40 -10.14
C HIS A 145 -2.18 1.54 -11.38
N ASP A 146 -3.45 1.17 -11.58
CA ASP A 146 -3.91 0.35 -12.71
C ASP A 146 -4.65 1.17 -13.78
N ALA A 147 -4.70 2.49 -13.65
CA ALA A 147 -5.50 3.33 -14.54
C ALA A 147 -4.80 4.65 -14.87
N ASN A 148 -5.08 5.16 -16.09
CA ASN A 148 -4.59 6.46 -16.50
C ASN A 148 -5.63 7.20 -17.35
N ASN A 149 -5.98 8.40 -16.92
CA ASN A 149 -6.87 9.32 -17.66
C ASN A 149 -6.06 10.46 -18.34
N ASN A 150 -4.85 10.18 -18.82
CA ASN A 150 -3.86 11.16 -19.27
C ASN A 150 -3.49 12.19 -18.18
N ASP A 151 -3.60 11.79 -16.93
CA ASP A 151 -3.36 12.63 -15.75
C ASP A 151 -2.38 11.96 -14.76
N ARG A 152 -1.59 11.01 -15.26
CA ARG A 152 -0.61 10.24 -14.47
C ARG A 152 -1.27 9.51 -13.28
N GLY A 153 -2.34 8.75 -13.56
CA GLY A 153 -3.05 8.02 -12.52
C GLY A 153 -3.66 8.93 -11.45
N GLY A 154 -4.21 10.08 -11.85
CA GLY A 154 -4.82 11.04 -10.92
C GLY A 154 -3.85 12.02 -10.26
N ASN A 155 -2.53 11.91 -10.47
CA ASN A 155 -1.56 12.85 -9.91
C ASN A 155 -1.75 14.29 -10.41
N GLN A 156 -2.23 14.46 -11.65
CA GLN A 156 -2.54 15.75 -12.24
C GLN A 156 -4.03 16.13 -12.10
N ARG A 157 -4.84 15.26 -11.51
CA ARG A 157 -6.24 15.55 -11.21
C ARG A 157 -6.36 16.26 -9.87
N LEU A 158 -6.31 17.60 -9.89
CA LEU A 158 -6.48 18.41 -8.67
C LEU A 158 -7.90 18.30 -8.14
N VAL A 159 -8.03 18.19 -6.84
CA VAL A 159 -9.29 18.09 -6.08
C VAL A 159 -9.14 18.82 -4.74
N THR A 160 -10.26 19.22 -4.17
CA THR A 160 -10.33 19.65 -2.76
C THR A 160 -10.89 18.49 -1.94
N PHE A 161 -10.11 17.91 -1.03
CA PHE A 161 -10.50 16.78 -0.19
C PHE A 161 -10.76 17.27 1.24
N LEU A 162 -12.00 17.12 1.73
CA LEU A 162 -12.41 17.53 3.08
C LEU A 162 -11.96 18.97 3.46
N GLY A 163 -11.87 19.85 2.47
CA GLY A 163 -11.53 21.26 2.67
C GLY A 163 -10.08 21.65 2.45
N HIS A 164 -9.18 20.72 2.04
CA HIS A 164 -7.81 21.05 1.65
C HIS A 164 -7.52 20.65 0.19
N ASP A 165 -6.63 21.37 -0.47
CA ASP A 165 -6.26 21.11 -1.85
C ASP A 165 -5.23 19.98 -1.94
N THR A 166 -5.49 19.03 -2.85
CA THR A 166 -4.66 17.86 -3.07
C THR A 166 -4.84 17.35 -4.52
N ASN A 167 -4.46 16.12 -4.80
CA ASN A 167 -4.77 15.45 -6.05
C ASN A 167 -5.44 14.09 -5.79
N LEU A 168 -6.13 13.57 -6.82
CA LEU A 168 -6.90 12.34 -6.69
C LEU A 168 -6.04 11.14 -6.30
N HIS A 169 -4.80 11.06 -6.81
CA HIS A 169 -3.88 9.99 -6.48
C HIS A 169 -3.58 9.94 -4.97
N LYS A 170 -3.22 11.08 -4.37
CA LYS A 170 -2.96 11.18 -2.92
C LYS A 170 -4.18 10.84 -2.08
N VAL A 171 -5.38 11.21 -2.55
CA VAL A 171 -6.64 10.83 -1.87
C VAL A 171 -6.73 9.33 -1.75
N TRP A 172 -6.42 8.58 -2.82
CA TRP A 172 -6.47 7.11 -2.83
C TRP A 172 -5.24 6.45 -2.18
N ASP A 173 -4.07 7.09 -2.25
CA ASP A 173 -2.86 6.59 -1.61
C ASP A 173 -2.89 6.66 -0.08
N GLY A 174 -3.70 7.51 0.53
CA GLY A 174 -3.65 7.63 1.98
C GLY A 174 -4.75 8.45 2.61
N GLU A 175 -5.13 9.58 2.03
CA GLU A 175 -6.01 10.54 2.70
C GLU A 175 -7.39 9.94 3.03
N LEU A 176 -7.89 9.00 2.20
CA LEU A 176 -9.11 8.24 2.49
C LEU A 176 -8.96 7.36 3.75
N ILE A 177 -7.79 6.79 4.00
CA ILE A 177 -7.53 5.99 5.21
C ILE A 177 -7.36 6.93 6.40
N ASP A 178 -6.51 7.94 6.26
CA ASP A 178 -6.18 8.91 7.31
C ASP A 178 -7.40 9.68 7.81
N SER A 179 -8.38 9.93 6.91
CA SER A 179 -9.62 10.62 7.25
C SER A 179 -10.44 9.94 8.35
N SER A 180 -10.13 8.69 8.69
CA SER A 180 -10.75 7.96 9.80
C SER A 180 -10.18 8.30 11.16
N GLY A 181 -8.97 8.84 11.22
CA GLY A 181 -8.23 9.08 12.47
C GLY A 181 -7.86 7.81 13.25
N VAL A 182 -7.99 6.63 12.63
CA VAL A 182 -7.68 5.34 13.27
C VAL A 182 -6.19 5.05 13.14
N ASP A 183 -5.54 4.64 14.22
CA ASP A 183 -4.14 4.23 14.20
C ASP A 183 -3.93 2.89 13.46
N GLN A 184 -2.68 2.60 13.12
CA GLN A 184 -2.31 1.41 12.34
C GLN A 184 -2.77 0.10 12.98
N GLU A 185 -2.60 -0.06 14.29
CA GLU A 185 -2.92 -1.32 14.97
C GLU A 185 -4.44 -1.54 15.01
N SER A 186 -5.19 -0.50 15.32
CA SER A 186 -6.65 -0.52 15.31
C SER A 186 -7.20 -0.80 13.91
N TYR A 187 -6.59 -0.21 12.87
CA TYR A 187 -7.02 -0.45 11.50
C TYR A 187 -6.68 -1.87 11.02
N PHE A 188 -5.49 -2.37 11.34
CA PHE A 188 -5.13 -3.76 11.06
C PHE A 188 -6.08 -4.73 11.76
N ALA A 189 -6.38 -4.52 13.05
CA ALA A 189 -7.29 -5.37 13.81
C ALA A 189 -8.71 -5.38 13.20
N PHE A 190 -9.20 -4.22 12.76
CA PHE A 190 -10.48 -4.09 12.06
C PHE A 190 -10.49 -4.90 10.75
N LEU A 191 -9.49 -4.75 9.89
CA LEU A 191 -9.41 -5.47 8.61
C LEU A 191 -9.25 -6.98 8.81
N ARG A 192 -8.43 -7.40 9.79
CA ARG A 192 -8.29 -8.79 10.17
C ARG A 192 -9.64 -9.40 10.58
N GLY A 193 -10.40 -8.71 11.45
CA GLY A 193 -11.72 -9.18 11.87
C GLY A 193 -12.72 -9.28 10.70
N ARG A 194 -12.57 -8.43 9.69
CA ARG A 194 -13.41 -8.51 8.47
C ARG A 194 -13.09 -9.71 7.59
N MET A 195 -11.88 -10.25 7.63
CA MET A 195 -11.52 -11.43 6.84
C MET A 195 -12.41 -12.63 7.16
N ASP A 196 -12.90 -12.76 8.41
CA ASP A 196 -13.76 -13.88 8.82
C ASP A 196 -15.13 -13.86 8.14
N SER A 197 -15.56 -12.71 7.60
CA SER A 197 -16.84 -12.50 6.91
C SER A 197 -16.74 -12.47 5.39
N ILE A 198 -15.57 -12.71 4.81
CA ILE A 198 -15.31 -12.63 3.37
C ILE A 198 -14.97 -14.03 2.84
N ASP A 199 -15.48 -14.36 1.64
CA ASP A 199 -15.05 -15.54 0.89
C ASP A 199 -13.60 -15.36 0.40
N LEU A 200 -12.62 -15.66 1.27
CA LEU A 200 -11.21 -15.52 0.95
C LEU A 200 -10.76 -16.38 -0.24
N PRO A 201 -11.21 -17.64 -0.40
CA PRO A 201 -10.95 -18.41 -1.62
C PRO A 201 -11.43 -17.73 -2.89
N ALA A 202 -12.53 -16.96 -2.84
CA ALA A 202 -12.97 -16.16 -3.99
C ALA A 202 -12.00 -15.01 -4.31
N LEU A 203 -11.38 -14.40 -3.29
CA LEU A 203 -10.37 -13.35 -3.51
C LEU A 203 -9.08 -13.90 -4.13
N GLU A 204 -8.72 -15.13 -3.85
CA GLU A 204 -7.53 -15.77 -4.41
C GLU A 204 -7.64 -16.12 -5.89
N ARG A 205 -8.85 -16.14 -6.46
CA ARG A 205 -9.05 -16.47 -7.87
C ARG A 205 -8.49 -15.41 -8.81
N GLY A 206 -8.12 -15.87 -10.00
CA GLY A 206 -7.60 -15.00 -11.06
C GLY A 206 -6.08 -14.95 -11.11
N THR A 207 -5.61 -14.15 -12.03
CA THR A 207 -4.20 -13.87 -12.34
C THR A 207 -3.85 -12.44 -11.95
N VAL A 208 -2.57 -12.08 -12.01
CA VAL A 208 -2.12 -10.69 -11.82
C VAL A 208 -2.82 -9.73 -12.78
N VAL A 209 -3.07 -10.18 -14.03
CA VAL A 209 -3.83 -9.38 -15.02
C VAL A 209 -5.28 -9.18 -14.57
N ASP A 210 -5.94 -10.22 -14.08
CA ASP A 210 -7.33 -10.13 -13.61
C ASP A 210 -7.43 -9.15 -12.42
N TRP A 211 -6.45 -9.17 -11.51
CA TRP A 211 -6.40 -8.28 -10.35
C TRP A 211 -6.15 -6.83 -10.75
N ALA A 212 -5.23 -6.59 -11.71
CA ALA A 212 -5.03 -5.26 -12.28
C ALA A 212 -6.29 -4.73 -12.98
N MET A 213 -7.01 -5.59 -13.72
CA MET A 213 -8.28 -5.19 -14.36
C MET A 213 -9.41 -4.97 -13.34
N GLU A 214 -9.38 -5.65 -12.19
CA GLU A 214 -10.26 -5.33 -11.05
C GLU A 214 -9.95 -3.92 -10.52
N GLY A 215 -8.68 -3.60 -10.27
CA GLY A 215 -8.22 -2.26 -9.86
C GLY A 215 -8.62 -1.19 -10.86
N HIS A 216 -8.37 -1.44 -12.15
CA HIS A 216 -8.78 -0.55 -13.24
C HIS A 216 -10.30 -0.27 -13.23
N ARG A 217 -11.14 -1.30 -13.07
CA ARG A 217 -12.60 -1.12 -13.01
C ARG A 217 -12.98 -0.26 -11.80
N ILE A 218 -12.39 -0.48 -10.63
CA ILE A 218 -12.60 0.34 -9.44
C ILE A 218 -12.16 1.78 -9.68
N ALA A 219 -11.03 2.00 -10.37
CA ALA A 219 -10.61 3.34 -10.74
C ALA A 219 -11.67 4.06 -11.57
N VAL A 220 -12.22 3.37 -12.59
CA VAL A 220 -13.25 3.93 -13.48
C VAL A 220 -14.55 4.23 -12.72
N GLU A 221 -15.07 3.25 -11.97
CA GLU A 221 -16.39 3.31 -11.35
C GLU A 221 -16.39 4.16 -10.06
N ASP A 222 -15.37 4.01 -9.24
CA ASP A 222 -15.31 4.58 -7.90
C ASP A 222 -14.40 5.80 -7.82
N ALA A 223 -13.11 5.68 -8.21
CA ALA A 223 -12.17 6.77 -8.03
C ALA A 223 -12.51 7.97 -8.90
N TYR A 224 -12.59 7.78 -10.21
CA TYR A 224 -12.97 8.85 -11.15
C TYR A 224 -14.49 9.03 -11.24
N GLY A 225 -15.25 7.93 -11.25
CA GLY A 225 -16.69 7.96 -11.52
C GLY A 225 -17.51 8.65 -10.43
N ARG A 226 -17.01 8.65 -9.20
CA ARG A 226 -17.69 9.27 -8.05
C ARG A 226 -17.22 10.69 -7.74
N ILE A 227 -16.25 11.25 -8.49
CA ILE A 227 -15.80 12.63 -8.24
C ILE A 227 -16.96 13.60 -8.48
N PRO A 228 -17.34 14.43 -7.49
CA PRO A 228 -18.38 15.43 -7.69
C PRO A 228 -17.97 16.47 -8.75
N ARG A 229 -18.96 17.09 -9.39
CA ARG A 229 -18.70 18.23 -10.26
C ARG A 229 -17.96 19.33 -9.48
N GLY A 230 -16.92 19.90 -10.07
CA GLY A 230 -16.07 20.89 -9.39
C GLY A 230 -14.92 20.29 -8.56
N GLY A 231 -14.84 18.95 -8.39
CA GLY A 231 -13.70 18.31 -7.74
C GLY A 231 -13.67 18.43 -6.21
N HIS A 232 -14.78 18.83 -5.56
CA HIS A 232 -14.86 18.93 -4.10
C HIS A 232 -15.27 17.59 -3.50
N ILE A 233 -14.30 16.86 -2.98
CA ILE A 233 -14.46 15.52 -2.40
C ILE A 233 -14.78 15.66 -0.91
N GLY A 234 -16.03 15.36 -0.53
CA GLY A 234 -16.53 15.43 0.82
C GLY A 234 -16.77 14.07 1.47
N ARG A 235 -17.42 14.07 2.64
CA ARG A 235 -17.70 12.87 3.44
C ARG A 235 -18.51 11.79 2.70
N ALA A 236 -19.38 12.15 1.77
CA ALA A 236 -20.14 11.19 0.97
C ALA A 236 -19.23 10.33 0.09
N TYR A 237 -18.21 10.93 -0.53
CA TYR A 237 -17.20 10.20 -1.31
C TYR A 237 -16.37 9.28 -0.40
N VAL A 238 -15.96 9.77 0.77
CA VAL A 238 -15.23 8.97 1.76
C VAL A 238 -16.06 7.75 2.19
N ALA A 239 -17.32 7.96 2.56
CA ALA A 239 -18.21 6.88 2.99
C ALA A 239 -18.44 5.82 1.90
N ALA A 240 -18.53 6.24 0.63
CA ALA A 240 -18.71 5.34 -0.51
C ALA A 240 -17.44 4.53 -0.83
N ASN A 241 -16.25 5.11 -0.66
CA ASN A 241 -14.99 4.51 -1.12
C ASN A 241 -14.20 3.80 -0.01
N ARG A 242 -14.45 4.11 1.27
CA ARG A 242 -13.78 3.43 2.37
C ARG A 242 -13.96 1.90 2.35
N PRO A 243 -15.18 1.34 2.15
CA PRO A 243 -15.34 -0.11 2.05
C PRO A 243 -14.61 -0.73 0.84
N VAL A 244 -14.43 0.04 -0.24
CA VAL A 244 -13.68 -0.39 -1.42
C VAL A 244 -12.20 -0.54 -1.06
N ILE A 245 -11.62 0.46 -0.39
CA ILE A 245 -10.23 0.42 0.07
C ILE A 245 -10.01 -0.74 1.05
N ASP A 246 -10.89 -0.90 2.04
CA ASP A 246 -10.81 -1.99 3.01
C ASP A 246 -10.76 -3.35 2.30
N ARG A 247 -11.61 -3.54 1.29
CA ARG A 247 -11.64 -4.76 0.48
C ARG A 247 -10.35 -4.95 -0.33
N GLN A 248 -9.81 -3.89 -0.93
CA GLN A 248 -8.57 -3.95 -1.71
C GLN A 248 -7.36 -4.30 -0.84
N LEU A 249 -7.25 -3.75 0.36
CA LEU A 249 -6.19 -4.10 1.31
C LEU A 249 -6.26 -5.58 1.72
N ILE A 250 -7.47 -6.10 1.99
CA ILE A 250 -7.67 -7.51 2.32
C ILE A 250 -7.32 -8.38 1.10
N ALA A 251 -7.79 -8.02 -0.09
CA ALA A 251 -7.50 -8.77 -1.32
C ALA A 251 -6.00 -8.81 -1.61
N ALA A 252 -5.30 -7.67 -1.45
CA ALA A 252 -3.85 -7.58 -1.60
C ALA A 252 -3.12 -8.55 -0.67
N GLY A 253 -3.46 -8.56 0.61
CA GLY A 253 -2.85 -9.47 1.59
C GLY A 253 -3.11 -10.94 1.28
N VAL A 254 -4.34 -11.29 0.93
CA VAL A 254 -4.74 -12.66 0.57
C VAL A 254 -4.00 -13.14 -0.69
N ARG A 255 -3.95 -12.30 -1.73
CA ARG A 255 -3.29 -12.61 -3.01
C ARG A 255 -1.77 -12.65 -2.87
N LEU A 256 -1.18 -11.75 -2.07
CA LEU A 256 0.25 -11.80 -1.74
C LEU A 256 0.62 -13.13 -1.06
N ALA A 257 -0.15 -13.56 -0.08
CA ALA A 257 0.09 -14.83 0.60
C ALA A 257 0.01 -16.02 -0.36
N LYS A 258 -1.02 -16.05 -1.25
CA LYS A 258 -1.13 -17.06 -2.31
C LYS A 258 0.12 -17.11 -3.19
N VAL A 259 0.53 -15.96 -3.72
CA VAL A 259 1.69 -15.87 -4.62
C VAL A 259 2.98 -16.32 -3.93
N LEU A 260 3.19 -15.92 -2.68
CA LEU A 260 4.36 -16.33 -1.90
C LEU A 260 4.33 -17.83 -1.57
N ASN A 261 3.19 -18.38 -1.17
CA ASN A 261 3.05 -19.82 -0.88
C ASN A 261 3.33 -20.67 -2.12
N GLU A 262 2.93 -20.20 -3.31
CA GLU A 262 3.20 -20.89 -4.57
C GLU A 262 4.67 -20.75 -4.99
N ALA A 263 5.22 -19.54 -4.98
CA ALA A 263 6.57 -19.26 -5.45
C ALA A 263 7.65 -19.92 -4.57
N LEU A 264 7.43 -19.96 -3.26
CA LEU A 264 8.40 -20.49 -2.29
C LEU A 264 8.15 -21.95 -1.90
N ALA A 265 7.19 -22.66 -2.53
CA ALA A 265 6.87 -24.05 -2.19
C ALA A 265 8.08 -25.00 -2.28
N GLY A 266 9.01 -24.72 -3.20
CA GLY A 266 10.24 -25.49 -3.39
C GLY A 266 11.48 -24.91 -2.70
N TYR A 267 11.35 -23.80 -1.97
CA TYR A 267 12.47 -23.16 -1.32
C TYR A 267 13.02 -24.02 -0.17
N ARG A 268 14.32 -24.08 -0.04
CA ARG A 268 15.00 -24.77 1.08
C ARG A 268 15.85 -23.75 1.82
N PRO A 269 15.47 -23.37 3.06
CA PRO A 269 16.30 -22.55 3.92
C PRO A 269 17.67 -23.19 4.13
N ARG A 270 18.70 -22.38 4.24
CA ARG A 270 20.08 -22.84 4.50
C ARG A 270 20.32 -23.09 5.97
#